data_c391575f0b4417eb7a09ef241016a0f4
#
_entry.id   c391575f0b4417eb7a09ef241016a0f4
#
_cell.length_a   1.000
_cell.length_b   1.000
_cell.length_c   1.000
_cell.angle_alpha   90.00
_cell.angle_beta   90.00
_cell.angle_gamma   90.00
#
_symmetry.space_group_name_H-M   'P 1'
#
loop_
_entity.id
_entity.type
_entity.pdbx_description
1 polymer ?
#
loop_
_entity_poly.entity_id
_entity_poly.type
_entity_poly.pdbx_seq_one_letter_code
_entity_poly.pdbx_strand_id
1 'polypeptide(L)'
;MPGGYLIGVGKEAVPSSTGNFAWYLGMKLSLFRVFENGTSTQISKYLIGDRGTESPVLNDHLAFTFDSSRNITVIPVMLAKVSGNQTYGPSSPPPYGDIVWQGVYVFKVTGAGFTLLGRVSQYPPGKSYGDSPVNNLQIDRSVIIGSYLYTVSQGEVMVTSLSSFSTVATVLLSGR
;
A
#
# COMPACT_ATOMS: atom_id res chain seq x y z
N MET A 1 -13.42 8.32 -23.15
CA MET A 1 -12.48 9.44 -23.39
C MET A 1 -11.28 8.85 -24.08
N PRO A 2 -10.77 9.46 -25.15
CA PRO A 2 -9.52 9.03 -25.74
C PRO A 2 -8.37 9.28 -24.74
N GLY A 3 -7.52 8.28 -24.58
CA GLY A 3 -6.46 8.25 -23.59
C GLY A 3 -6.82 7.40 -22.37
N GLY A 4 -5.78 6.90 -21.68
CA GLY A 4 -5.88 6.00 -20.54
C GLY A 4 -5.38 6.63 -19.26
N TYR A 5 -5.48 5.86 -18.18
CA TYR A 5 -4.85 6.17 -16.92
C TYR A 5 -3.82 5.09 -16.58
N LEU A 6 -2.72 5.49 -15.98
CA LEU A 6 -1.67 4.60 -15.47
C LEU A 6 -1.53 4.83 -13.97
N ILE A 7 -1.55 3.74 -13.21
CA ILE A 7 -1.24 3.74 -11.77
C ILE A 7 0.21 3.33 -11.60
N GLY A 8 1.02 4.21 -11.01
CA GLY A 8 2.37 3.90 -10.58
C GLY A 8 2.42 3.67 -9.07
N VAL A 9 3.13 2.63 -8.65
CA VAL A 9 3.42 2.35 -7.24
C VAL A 9 4.93 2.38 -7.04
N GLY A 10 5.40 3.13 -6.05
CA GLY A 10 6.83 3.29 -5.80
C GLY A 10 7.10 3.92 -4.44
N LYS A 11 8.32 4.42 -4.28
CA LYS A 11 8.72 5.21 -3.12
C LYS A 11 8.62 6.70 -3.44
N GLU A 12 8.22 7.50 -2.46
CA GLU A 12 8.49 8.94 -2.49
C GLU A 12 9.97 9.17 -2.27
N ALA A 13 10.51 10.21 -2.86
CA ALA A 13 11.91 10.54 -2.73
C ALA A 13 12.13 12.05 -2.64
N VAL A 14 13.14 12.44 -1.87
CA VAL A 14 13.61 13.83 -1.78
C VAL A 14 15.08 13.91 -2.20
N PRO A 15 15.47 14.91 -2.99
CA PRO A 15 16.87 15.07 -3.37
C PRO A 15 17.78 15.27 -2.16
N SER A 16 18.96 14.65 -2.19
CA SER A 16 20.04 15.00 -1.27
C SER A 16 20.63 16.38 -1.60
N SER A 17 21.08 17.10 -0.61
CA SER A 17 21.80 18.39 -0.81
C SER A 17 23.09 18.25 -1.61
N THR A 18 23.69 17.07 -1.63
CA THR A 18 24.90 16.79 -2.43
C THR A 18 24.60 16.51 -3.90
N GLY A 19 23.32 16.41 -4.27
CA GLY A 19 22.86 16.39 -5.66
C GLY A 19 22.97 15.08 -6.42
N ASN A 20 23.68 14.08 -5.89
CA ASN A 20 23.99 12.85 -6.65
C ASN A 20 23.06 11.66 -6.34
N PHE A 21 22.14 11.80 -5.39
CA PHE A 21 21.18 10.76 -5.01
C PHE A 21 19.94 11.35 -4.35
N ALA A 22 18.94 10.50 -4.10
CA ALA A 22 17.71 10.87 -3.41
C ALA A 22 17.46 9.95 -2.21
N TRP A 23 16.92 10.52 -1.14
CA TRP A 23 16.46 9.77 0.02
C TRP A 23 15.07 9.24 -0.23
N TYR A 24 14.88 7.93 -0.10
CA TYR A 24 13.56 7.33 -0.13
C TYR A 24 12.80 7.62 1.17
N LEU A 25 11.54 7.96 1.01
CA LEU A 25 10.58 8.18 2.09
C LEU A 25 9.57 7.02 2.14
N GLY A 26 8.30 7.33 2.42
CA GLY A 26 7.20 6.37 2.40
C GLY A 26 6.83 5.87 1.00
N MET A 27 5.77 5.10 0.95
CA MET A 27 5.19 4.64 -0.30
C MET A 27 4.43 5.76 -1.01
N LYS A 28 4.42 5.69 -2.34
CA LYS A 28 3.70 6.63 -3.20
C LYS A 28 2.89 5.87 -4.26
N LEU A 29 1.60 6.18 -4.34
CA LEU A 29 0.79 5.89 -5.51
C LEU A 29 0.72 7.16 -6.35
N SER A 30 0.91 7.02 -7.67
CA SER A 30 0.78 8.11 -8.63
C SER A 30 -0.23 7.73 -9.69
N LEU A 31 -1.11 8.66 -10.02
CA LEU A 31 -2.05 8.51 -11.13
C LEU A 31 -1.61 9.43 -12.27
N PHE A 32 -1.37 8.84 -13.42
CA PHE A 32 -1.01 9.57 -14.64
C PHE A 32 -2.16 9.50 -15.64
N ARG A 33 -2.41 10.61 -16.30
CA ARG A 33 -3.19 10.60 -17.54
C ARG A 33 -2.23 10.37 -18.70
N VAL A 34 -2.54 9.40 -19.53
CA VAL A 34 -1.79 9.08 -20.74
C VAL A 34 -2.58 9.59 -21.95
N PHE A 35 -1.93 10.31 -22.84
CA PHE A 35 -2.51 10.89 -24.05
C PHE A 35 -2.13 10.06 -25.27
N GLU A 36 -2.95 10.17 -26.34
CA GLU A 36 -2.75 9.42 -27.59
C GLU A 36 -1.40 9.71 -28.27
N ASN A 37 -0.85 10.90 -28.07
CA ASN A 37 0.47 11.29 -28.57
C ASN A 37 1.64 10.68 -27.78
N GLY A 38 1.38 9.77 -26.81
CA GLY A 38 2.38 9.11 -25.98
C GLY A 38 2.90 9.97 -24.81
N THR A 39 2.43 11.20 -24.64
CA THR A 39 2.78 12.00 -23.46
C THR A 39 1.96 11.57 -22.25
N SER A 40 2.47 11.87 -21.05
CA SER A 40 1.74 11.62 -19.81
C SER A 40 1.91 12.75 -18.82
N THR A 41 0.91 12.95 -17.97
CA THR A 41 0.96 13.95 -16.90
C THR A 41 0.49 13.32 -15.60
N GLN A 42 1.25 13.49 -14.52
CA GLN A 42 0.81 13.08 -13.19
C GLN A 42 -0.31 14.01 -12.74
N ILE A 43 -1.49 13.46 -12.48
CA ILE A 43 -2.68 14.20 -12.05
C ILE A 43 -2.95 14.10 -10.57
N SER A 44 -2.44 13.05 -9.91
CA SER A 44 -2.60 12.86 -8.48
C SER A 44 -1.49 12.00 -7.92
N LYS A 45 -1.18 12.20 -6.64
CA LYS A 45 -0.37 11.29 -5.83
C LYS A 45 -0.99 11.07 -4.46
N TYR A 46 -0.78 9.89 -3.90
CA TYR A 46 -1.16 9.52 -2.53
C TYR A 46 0.06 8.95 -1.81
N LEU A 47 0.40 9.53 -0.67
CA LEU A 47 1.57 9.13 0.14
C LEU A 47 1.12 8.27 1.31
N ILE A 48 1.85 7.20 1.59
CA ILE A 48 1.58 6.27 2.68
C ILE A 48 2.81 6.15 3.55
N GLY A 49 2.66 6.54 4.81
CA GLY A 49 3.69 6.37 5.83
C GLY A 49 4.95 7.20 5.62
N ASP A 50 5.92 6.89 6.44
CA ASP A 50 7.22 7.54 6.46
C ASP A 50 8.30 6.59 5.93
N ARG A 51 9.57 6.99 5.95
CA ARG A 51 10.70 6.15 5.57
C ARG A 51 10.70 4.85 6.39
N GLY A 52 10.82 3.71 5.71
CA GLY A 52 10.64 2.38 6.29
C GLY A 52 9.30 1.73 5.94
N THR A 53 8.31 2.50 5.41
CA THR A 53 7.09 1.90 4.87
C THR A 53 7.41 1.07 3.64
N GLU A 54 6.97 -0.19 3.61
CA GLU A 54 7.27 -1.16 2.56
C GLU A 54 6.00 -1.80 2.00
N SER A 55 6.11 -2.38 0.81
CA SER A 55 5.04 -3.15 0.18
C SER A 55 5.62 -4.26 -0.69
N PRO A 56 5.04 -5.48 -0.67
CA PRO A 56 5.37 -6.53 -1.63
C PRO A 56 5.24 -6.08 -3.10
N VAL A 57 4.33 -5.15 -3.41
CA VAL A 57 4.11 -4.63 -4.79
C VAL A 57 5.37 -4.04 -5.41
N LEU A 58 6.33 -3.57 -4.60
CA LEU A 58 7.57 -2.99 -5.11
C LEU A 58 8.47 -4.01 -5.82
N ASN A 59 8.34 -5.30 -5.46
CA ASN A 59 9.18 -6.37 -5.97
C ASN A 59 8.36 -7.45 -6.70
N ASP A 60 7.05 -7.49 -6.50
CA ASP A 60 6.17 -8.51 -7.03
C ASP A 60 4.84 -7.88 -7.50
N HIS A 61 4.67 -7.81 -8.81
CA HIS A 61 3.47 -7.25 -9.42
C HIS A 61 2.19 -8.04 -9.09
N LEU A 62 2.29 -9.32 -8.75
CA LEU A 62 1.14 -10.15 -8.35
C LEU A 62 0.54 -9.74 -6.99
N ALA A 63 1.26 -8.93 -6.21
CA ALA A 63 0.72 -8.35 -4.99
C ALA A 63 -0.20 -7.15 -5.25
N PHE A 64 -0.19 -6.60 -6.47
CA PHE A 64 -1.05 -5.49 -6.87
C PHE A 64 -2.39 -6.03 -7.39
N THR A 65 -3.49 -5.62 -6.76
CA THR A 65 -4.85 -5.98 -7.20
C THR A 65 -5.56 -4.75 -7.76
N PHE A 66 -6.15 -4.90 -8.96
CA PHE A 66 -6.98 -3.86 -9.56
C PHE A 66 -8.27 -4.45 -10.13
N ASP A 67 -9.40 -4.00 -9.61
CA ASP A 67 -10.74 -4.29 -10.15
C ASP A 67 -11.19 -3.13 -11.05
N SER A 68 -11.08 -3.34 -12.34
CA SER A 68 -11.44 -2.33 -13.35
C SER A 68 -12.94 -2.05 -13.41
N SER A 69 -13.78 -3.01 -13.02
CA SER A 69 -15.24 -2.84 -13.02
C SER A 69 -15.70 -1.86 -11.96
N ARG A 70 -14.99 -1.83 -10.84
CA ARG A 70 -15.27 -0.93 -9.71
C ARG A 70 -14.27 0.21 -9.60
N ASN A 71 -13.19 0.19 -10.38
CA ASN A 71 -12.05 1.09 -10.21
C ASN A 71 -11.51 1.08 -8.77
N ILE A 72 -11.31 -0.12 -8.23
CA ILE A 72 -10.75 -0.33 -6.89
C ILE A 72 -9.35 -0.92 -7.04
N THR A 73 -8.39 -0.36 -6.34
CA THR A 73 -7.06 -0.96 -6.18
C THR A 73 -6.79 -1.33 -4.73
N VAL A 74 -6.11 -2.46 -4.54
CA VAL A 74 -5.72 -2.98 -3.24
C VAL A 74 -4.22 -3.24 -3.25
N ILE A 75 -3.52 -2.73 -2.25
CA ILE A 75 -2.09 -2.96 -2.08
C ILE A 75 -1.75 -3.37 -0.64
N PRO A 76 -0.96 -4.41 -0.42
CA PRO A 76 -0.39 -4.72 0.88
C PRO A 76 0.61 -3.63 1.29
N VAL A 77 0.62 -3.28 2.58
CA VAL A 77 1.52 -2.25 3.12
C VAL A 77 1.99 -2.65 4.52
N MET A 78 3.30 -2.56 4.75
CA MET A 78 3.90 -2.45 6.07
C MET A 78 4.13 -0.97 6.35
N LEU A 79 3.30 -0.40 7.21
CA LEU A 79 3.30 1.03 7.52
C LEU A 79 4.34 1.36 8.57
N ALA A 80 5.32 2.18 8.22
CA ALA A 80 6.23 2.78 9.18
C ALA A 80 5.84 4.23 9.50
N LYS A 81 6.06 4.62 10.76
CA LYS A 81 5.88 5.97 11.25
C LYS A 81 7.08 6.42 12.07
N VAL A 82 7.56 7.62 11.80
CA VAL A 82 8.60 8.27 12.59
C VAL A 82 7.98 8.81 13.87
N SER A 83 8.52 8.43 15.02
CA SER A 83 8.07 8.89 16.32
C SER A 83 8.63 10.28 16.64
N GLY A 84 7.77 11.17 17.18
CA GLY A 84 8.13 12.52 17.58
C GLY A 84 8.35 13.49 16.41
N ASN A 85 8.68 14.75 16.74
CA ASN A 85 8.99 15.81 15.77
C ASN A 85 10.49 15.75 15.37
N GLN A 86 10.90 14.67 14.72
CA GLN A 86 12.25 14.59 14.19
C GLN A 86 12.33 15.44 12.91
N THR A 87 13.10 16.52 12.99
CA THR A 87 13.44 17.33 11.81
C THR A 87 14.69 16.77 11.17
N TYR A 88 14.69 16.65 9.86
CA TYR A 88 15.87 16.30 9.07
C TYR A 88 16.16 17.41 8.07
N GLY A 89 17.42 17.69 7.89
CA GLY A 89 17.87 18.71 6.93
C GLY A 89 18.29 18.12 5.59
N PRO A 90 18.56 18.93 4.59
CA PRO A 90 19.00 18.48 3.26
C PRO A 90 20.28 17.62 3.29
N SER A 91 21.09 17.76 4.34
CA SER A 91 22.41 17.08 4.50
C SER A 91 22.34 15.76 5.29
N SER A 92 21.21 15.44 5.89
CA SER A 92 21.05 14.21 6.68
C SER A 92 19.87 13.38 6.18
N PRO A 93 20.00 12.04 6.22
CA PRO A 93 18.90 11.18 5.80
C PRO A 93 17.68 11.40 6.69
N PRO A 94 16.46 11.36 6.11
CA PRO A 94 15.25 11.24 6.91
C PRO A 94 15.34 10.03 7.83
N PRO A 95 14.87 10.13 9.09
CA PRO A 95 14.88 9.01 10.02
C PRO A 95 14.01 7.86 9.52
N TYR A 96 14.36 6.63 9.88
CA TYR A 96 13.49 5.47 9.67
C TYR A 96 12.38 5.48 10.73
N GLY A 97 11.17 5.20 10.29
CA GLY A 97 10.04 4.97 11.19
C GLY A 97 9.99 3.52 11.68
N ASP A 98 9.34 3.34 12.82
CA ASP A 98 8.98 2.02 13.34
C ASP A 98 7.76 1.47 12.61
N ILE A 99 7.70 0.15 12.40
CA ILE A 99 6.53 -0.50 11.81
C ILE A 99 5.39 -0.46 12.83
N VAL A 100 4.33 0.27 12.50
CA VAL A 100 3.19 0.48 13.39
C VAL A 100 1.92 -0.24 12.94
N TRP A 101 1.88 -0.74 11.70
CA TRP A 101 0.71 -1.44 11.15
C TRP A 101 1.08 -2.24 9.91
N GLN A 102 0.36 -3.34 9.67
CA GLN A 102 0.47 -4.16 8.47
C GLN A 102 -0.92 -4.60 8.00
N GLY A 103 -1.11 -4.62 6.68
CA GLY A 103 -2.38 -5.04 6.08
C GLY A 103 -2.49 -4.55 4.64
N VAL A 104 -3.71 -4.41 4.14
CA VAL A 104 -3.97 -3.85 2.81
C VAL A 104 -4.68 -2.51 2.89
N TYR A 105 -4.31 -1.61 2.01
CA TYR A 105 -5.02 -0.38 1.71
C TYR A 105 -5.91 -0.60 0.51
N VAL A 106 -7.16 -0.17 0.60
CA VAL A 106 -8.18 -0.27 -0.45
C VAL A 106 -8.54 1.13 -0.92
N PHE A 107 -8.30 1.41 -2.19
CA PHE A 107 -8.56 2.72 -2.77
C PHE A 107 -9.59 2.64 -3.88
N LYS A 108 -10.45 3.65 -3.95
CA LYS A 108 -11.19 4.02 -5.16
C LYS A 108 -10.27 4.87 -6.04
N VAL A 109 -10.18 4.55 -7.32
CA VAL A 109 -9.42 5.32 -8.30
C VAL A 109 -10.41 6.02 -9.24
N THR A 110 -10.25 7.32 -9.41
CA THR A 110 -11.05 8.12 -10.35
C THR A 110 -10.13 9.03 -11.15
N GLY A 111 -10.66 9.73 -12.16
CA GLY A 111 -9.90 10.76 -12.86
C GLY A 111 -9.42 11.93 -11.98
N ALA A 112 -9.91 12.04 -10.74
CA ALA A 112 -9.46 13.03 -9.75
C ALA A 112 -8.35 12.49 -8.83
N GLY A 113 -8.08 11.18 -8.82
CA GLY A 113 -7.04 10.57 -7.98
C GLY A 113 -7.51 9.39 -7.16
N PHE A 114 -6.87 9.20 -6.00
CA PHE A 114 -7.09 8.11 -5.08
C PHE A 114 -7.90 8.56 -3.86
N THR A 115 -8.94 7.80 -3.53
CA THR A 115 -9.70 7.96 -2.29
C THR A 115 -9.56 6.68 -1.47
N LEU A 116 -9.04 6.77 -0.25
CA LEU A 116 -8.97 5.63 0.66
C LEU A 116 -10.38 5.23 1.07
N LEU A 117 -10.79 4.00 0.74
CA LEU A 117 -12.05 3.40 1.16
C LEU A 117 -11.94 2.76 2.53
N GLY A 118 -10.84 2.07 2.80
CA GLY A 118 -10.60 1.39 4.05
C GLY A 118 -9.26 0.68 4.09
N ARG A 119 -8.99 0.08 5.24
CA ARG A 119 -7.81 -0.75 5.48
C ARG A 119 -8.22 -2.05 6.15
N VAL A 120 -7.57 -3.14 5.80
CA VAL A 120 -7.82 -4.47 6.36
C VAL A 120 -6.50 -5.06 6.85
N SER A 121 -6.49 -5.61 8.05
CA SER A 121 -5.33 -6.27 8.65
C SER A 121 -5.73 -7.64 9.18
N GLN A 122 -4.84 -8.61 9.07
CA GLN A 122 -4.99 -9.92 9.70
C GLN A 122 -4.40 -9.95 11.11
N TYR A 123 -3.67 -8.91 11.50
CA TYR A 123 -3.17 -8.79 12.87
C TYR A 123 -4.31 -8.49 13.84
N PRO A 124 -4.36 -9.19 14.99
CA PRO A 124 -5.32 -8.89 16.03
C PRO A 124 -5.20 -7.43 16.50
N PRO A 125 -6.30 -6.81 16.98
CA PRO A 125 -6.25 -5.46 17.54
C PRO A 125 -5.18 -5.34 18.64
N GLY A 126 -4.36 -4.28 18.56
CA GLY A 126 -3.29 -4.02 19.53
C GLY A 126 -2.02 -4.84 19.32
N LYS A 127 -1.95 -5.69 18.28
CA LYS A 127 -0.75 -6.38 17.85
C LYS A 127 -0.17 -5.73 16.62
N SER A 128 1.17 -5.76 16.52
CA SER A 128 1.91 -5.21 15.40
C SER A 128 2.94 -6.20 14.86
N TYR A 129 3.51 -5.87 13.72
CA TYR A 129 4.65 -6.57 13.18
C TYR A 129 5.80 -6.56 14.19
N GLY A 130 6.33 -7.72 14.52
CA GLY A 130 7.36 -7.88 15.57
C GLY A 130 6.84 -8.49 16.86
N ASP A 131 5.54 -8.47 17.13
CA ASP A 131 4.94 -9.23 18.21
C ASP A 131 4.91 -10.72 17.82
N SER A 132 5.93 -11.49 18.25
CA SER A 132 5.92 -12.96 18.08
C SER A 132 4.68 -13.56 18.76
N PRO A 133 3.93 -14.44 18.11
CA PRO A 133 4.16 -15.28 16.93
C PRO A 133 3.40 -14.89 15.66
N VAL A 134 3.14 -13.63 15.41
CA VAL A 134 2.21 -13.17 14.36
C VAL A 134 2.87 -12.86 13.00
N ASN A 135 4.13 -13.22 12.78
CA ASN A 135 4.86 -12.93 11.55
C ASN A 135 4.28 -13.61 10.29
N ASN A 136 3.52 -14.70 10.47
CA ASN A 136 2.87 -15.41 9.37
C ASN A 136 1.56 -14.76 8.90
N LEU A 137 1.12 -13.66 9.52
CA LEU A 137 -0.09 -12.91 9.16
C LEU A 137 0.19 -11.71 8.25
N GLN A 138 1.43 -11.55 7.80
CA GLN A 138 1.73 -10.55 6.79
C GLN A 138 0.99 -10.88 5.49
N ILE A 139 0.15 -9.94 5.03
CA ILE A 139 -0.61 -10.13 3.80
C ILE A 139 0.32 -9.96 2.60
N ASP A 140 0.43 -11.02 1.79
CA ASP A 140 1.24 -11.03 0.58
C ASP A 140 0.38 -10.79 -0.67
N ARG A 141 -0.87 -11.24 -0.65
CA ARG A 141 -1.78 -11.23 -1.80
C ARG A 141 -3.17 -10.81 -1.39
N SER A 142 -3.89 -10.28 -2.38
CA SER A 142 -5.32 -10.05 -2.25
C SER A 142 -6.04 -10.30 -3.58
N VAL A 143 -7.34 -10.62 -3.51
CA VAL A 143 -8.21 -10.74 -4.67
C VAL A 143 -9.62 -10.28 -4.31
N ILE A 144 -10.30 -9.66 -5.27
CA ILE A 144 -11.70 -9.27 -5.12
C ILE A 144 -12.57 -10.29 -5.87
N ILE A 145 -13.52 -10.91 -5.18
CA ILE A 145 -14.50 -11.83 -5.76
C ILE A 145 -15.89 -11.39 -5.30
N GLY A 146 -16.75 -11.03 -6.23
CA GLY A 146 -18.05 -10.49 -5.89
C GLY A 146 -17.95 -9.23 -5.03
N SER A 147 -18.60 -9.21 -3.88
CA SER A 147 -18.58 -8.09 -2.91
C SER A 147 -17.56 -8.26 -1.78
N TYR A 148 -16.61 -9.18 -1.95
CA TYR A 148 -15.67 -9.53 -0.90
C TYR A 148 -14.22 -9.35 -1.35
N LEU A 149 -13.40 -8.92 -0.40
CA LEU A 149 -11.95 -8.88 -0.48
C LEU A 149 -11.39 -10.09 0.26
N TYR A 150 -10.62 -10.89 -0.43
CA TYR A 150 -9.84 -12.00 0.13
C TYR A 150 -8.41 -11.52 0.30
N THR A 151 -7.89 -11.61 1.51
CA THR A 151 -6.48 -11.34 1.81
C THR A 151 -5.81 -12.63 2.23
N VAL A 152 -4.61 -12.85 1.72
CA VAL A 152 -3.86 -14.10 1.88
C VAL A 152 -2.52 -13.80 2.52
N SER A 153 -2.23 -14.50 3.60
CA SER A 153 -0.94 -14.57 4.25
C SER A 153 -0.46 -16.03 4.31
N GLN A 154 0.68 -16.28 4.93
CA GLN A 154 1.13 -17.65 5.19
C GLN A 154 0.27 -18.36 6.27
N GLY A 155 -0.36 -17.62 7.17
CA GLY A 155 -1.14 -18.15 8.29
C GLY A 155 -2.62 -18.33 8.00
N GLU A 156 -3.19 -17.47 7.14
CA GLU A 156 -4.64 -17.51 6.91
C GLU A 156 -5.09 -16.87 5.61
N VAL A 157 -6.31 -17.19 5.22
CA VAL A 157 -7.11 -16.47 4.24
C VAL A 157 -8.26 -15.80 4.98
N MET A 158 -8.31 -14.47 4.94
CA MET A 158 -9.40 -13.70 5.54
C MET A 158 -10.30 -13.11 4.46
N VAL A 159 -11.60 -13.22 4.67
CA VAL A 159 -12.66 -12.69 3.79
C VAL A 159 -13.27 -11.45 4.46
N THR A 160 -13.25 -10.34 3.77
CA THR A 160 -13.74 -9.05 4.26
C THR A 160 -14.78 -8.48 3.31
N SER A 161 -15.88 -7.96 3.83
CA SER A 161 -16.88 -7.26 3.03
C SER A 161 -16.29 -5.94 2.49
N LEU A 162 -16.42 -5.66 1.19
CA LEU A 162 -15.99 -4.39 0.59
C LEU A 162 -16.87 -3.19 0.99
N SER A 163 -18.08 -3.42 1.46
CA SER A 163 -19.00 -2.34 1.85
C SER A 163 -18.79 -1.85 3.29
N SER A 164 -18.44 -2.76 4.20
CA SER A 164 -18.30 -2.43 5.63
C SER A 164 -16.89 -2.58 6.17
N PHE A 165 -15.99 -3.21 5.42
CA PHE A 165 -14.65 -3.61 5.86
C PHE A 165 -14.64 -4.49 7.11
N SER A 166 -15.75 -5.17 7.39
CA SER A 166 -15.84 -6.17 8.46
C SER A 166 -15.43 -7.55 7.97
N THR A 167 -14.75 -8.31 8.82
CA THR A 167 -14.40 -9.70 8.57
C THR A 167 -15.67 -10.56 8.52
N VAL A 168 -15.81 -11.36 7.48
CA VAL A 168 -16.92 -12.26 7.25
C VAL A 168 -16.54 -13.70 7.60
N ALA A 169 -15.32 -14.09 7.24
CA ALA A 169 -14.80 -15.42 7.49
C ALA A 169 -13.26 -15.39 7.55
N THR A 170 -12.70 -16.37 8.25
CA THR A 170 -11.26 -16.61 8.27
C THR A 170 -11.03 -18.12 8.15
N VAL A 171 -10.09 -18.50 7.30
CA VAL A 171 -9.63 -19.88 7.13
C VAL A 171 -8.16 -19.93 7.51
N LEU A 172 -7.86 -20.63 8.59
CA LEU A 172 -6.47 -20.84 9.01
C LEU A 172 -5.79 -21.81 8.04
N LEU A 173 -4.60 -21.46 7.63
CA LEU A 173 -3.74 -22.33 6.83
C LEU A 173 -2.84 -23.07 7.80
N SER A 174 -3.08 -24.39 7.95
CA SER A 174 -2.17 -25.25 8.71
C SER A 174 -0.82 -25.26 8.02
N GLY A 175 0.21 -24.77 8.69
CA GLY A 175 1.58 -24.80 8.18
C GLY A 175 1.99 -26.26 7.89
N ARG A 176 2.60 -26.44 6.71
CA ARG A 176 3.37 -27.66 6.41
C ARG A 176 4.72 -27.60 7.08
#